data_9749dbe24c72782b38b44e05eb2566b4
#
_entry.id   9749dbe24c72782b38b44e05eb2566b4
#
_cell.length_a   1.000
_cell.length_b   1.000
_cell.length_c   1.000
_cell.angle_alpha   90.00
_cell.angle_beta   90.00
_cell.angle_gamma   90.00
#
_symmetry.space_group_name_H-M   'P 1'
#
loop_
_entity.id
_entity.type
_entity.pdbx_description
1 polymer ?
#
loop_
_entity_poly.entity_id
_entity_poly.type
_entity_poly.pdbx_seq_one_letter_code
_entity_poly.pdbx_strand_id
1 'polypeptide(L)'
;MADKDKKRTEFSEIGRIAAVEALFKDSGYENRPASLKSGEFFAHKVMSEGVDFDLVYNPLRHLGYKAVLNVLGEVYAAFYRPRALSVVLGISARFCLEDVAELWAGMVAAAREHSVTELSLELNPSVNGLSISLGAFGSQKKKVLDARPQPRSMDLICLSGNVGAAYMGQHVLEREKSSFVGSPQAKQPDLSKYKYILAQYLCPEVQANTIDRFLEQDIVPSAGEFVTKGLAEAVKRLSAATGLGAKIYVDKIPISSHTFDMAEEINMDVFTAVLNGGDDYRLLFTVPIDRHEVLSREIQTYDVIGHLCQPDVGCQLVTPEGAEIEIKSL
;
A
#
# COMPACT_ATOMS: atom_id res chain seq x y z
N MET A 1 -3.40 45.54 -10.58
CA MET A 1 -3.91 44.74 -11.68
C MET A 1 -3.35 43.33 -11.48
N ALA A 2 -4.17 42.40 -11.01
CA ALA A 2 -3.72 41.04 -10.72
C ALA A 2 -3.54 40.27 -12.01
N ASP A 3 -2.47 39.53 -12.07
CA ASP A 3 -2.02 38.64 -13.13
C ASP A 3 -3.13 37.58 -13.45
N LYS A 4 -3.97 37.88 -14.46
CA LYS A 4 -5.17 37.10 -14.81
C LYS A 4 -4.90 35.92 -15.77
N ASP A 5 -3.65 35.67 -16.17
CA ASP A 5 -3.31 34.70 -17.24
C ASP A 5 -2.30 33.60 -16.83
N LYS A 6 -2.13 33.29 -15.55
CA LYS A 6 -1.41 32.06 -15.22
C LYS A 6 -2.32 30.86 -15.48
N LYS A 7 -2.03 30.13 -16.56
CA LYS A 7 -2.64 28.82 -16.85
C LYS A 7 -2.54 27.95 -15.58
N ARG A 8 -3.68 27.52 -15.04
CA ARG A 8 -3.73 26.58 -13.92
C ARG A 8 -3.42 25.20 -14.46
N THR A 9 -2.59 24.45 -13.73
CA THR A 9 -2.28 23.06 -14.06
C THR A 9 -3.19 22.17 -13.22
N GLU A 10 -4.00 21.35 -13.86
CA GLU A 10 -4.88 20.41 -13.18
C GLU A 10 -4.08 19.17 -12.69
N PHE A 11 -4.47 18.63 -11.54
CA PHE A 11 -3.81 17.43 -10.99
C PHE A 11 -3.95 16.21 -11.93
N SER A 12 -5.03 16.14 -12.72
CA SER A 12 -5.24 15.11 -13.73
C SER A 12 -4.25 15.19 -14.90
N GLU A 13 -3.71 16.39 -15.19
CA GLU A 13 -2.72 16.59 -16.26
C GLU A 13 -1.30 16.22 -15.80
N ILE A 14 -0.95 16.54 -14.55
CA ILE A 14 0.42 16.36 -14.03
C ILE A 14 0.61 15.03 -13.30
N GLY A 15 -0.45 14.50 -12.68
CA GLY A 15 -0.38 13.36 -11.78
C GLY A 15 0.17 13.72 -10.37
N ARG A 16 -0.15 12.88 -9.38
CA ARG A 16 0.16 13.18 -7.97
C ARG A 16 1.65 13.17 -7.66
N ILE A 17 2.41 12.23 -8.22
CA ILE A 17 3.86 12.11 -7.97
C ILE A 17 4.58 13.36 -8.47
N ALA A 18 4.38 13.73 -9.74
CA ALA A 18 4.99 14.91 -10.34
C ALA A 18 4.49 16.23 -9.70
N ALA A 19 3.25 16.27 -9.22
CA ALA A 19 2.74 17.42 -8.47
C ALA A 19 3.49 17.62 -7.15
N VAL A 20 3.77 16.54 -6.40
CA VAL A 20 4.56 16.60 -5.17
C VAL A 20 5.99 17.06 -5.46
N GLU A 21 6.64 16.50 -6.49
CA GLU A 21 7.99 16.94 -6.92
C GLU A 21 8.02 18.43 -7.27
N ALA A 22 7.00 18.90 -8.02
CA ALA A 22 6.90 20.31 -8.39
C ALA A 22 6.75 21.24 -7.16
N LEU A 23 6.00 20.81 -6.14
CA LEU A 23 5.83 21.56 -4.89
C LEU A 23 7.11 21.65 -4.06
N PHE A 24 7.95 20.61 -4.11
CA PHE A 24 9.23 20.58 -3.41
C PHE A 24 10.34 21.37 -4.11
N LYS A 25 10.26 21.54 -5.45
CA LYS A 25 11.32 22.12 -6.28
C LYS A 25 11.93 23.42 -5.75
N ASP A 26 11.08 24.32 -5.23
CA ASP A 26 11.52 25.64 -4.74
C ASP A 26 11.32 25.80 -3.23
N SER A 27 11.00 24.72 -2.52
CA SER A 27 10.69 24.75 -1.08
C SER A 27 11.93 24.83 -0.17
N GLY A 28 13.11 24.48 -0.69
CA GLY A 28 14.33 24.31 0.10
C GLY A 28 14.37 23.00 0.91
N TYR A 29 13.38 22.11 0.72
CA TYR A 29 13.30 20.78 1.34
C TYR A 29 13.42 19.70 0.28
N GLU A 30 13.87 18.51 0.68
CA GLU A 30 13.84 17.32 -0.15
C GLU A 30 12.58 16.52 0.15
N ASN A 31 11.89 16.05 -0.91
CA ASN A 31 10.81 15.09 -0.76
C ASN A 31 11.41 13.71 -0.43
N ARG A 32 11.82 13.53 0.79
CA ARG A 32 12.24 12.22 1.31
C ARG A 32 11.28 11.79 2.41
N PRO A 33 10.92 10.51 2.47
CA PRO A 33 10.36 9.97 3.71
C PRO A 33 11.32 10.37 4.83
N ALA A 34 10.78 10.96 5.90
CA ALA A 34 11.59 11.54 6.96
C ALA A 34 12.37 10.45 7.71
N SER A 35 13.53 10.01 7.16
CA SER A 35 14.51 9.33 7.98
C SER A 35 15.22 10.41 8.79
N LEU A 36 14.80 10.53 10.02
CA LEU A 36 15.50 11.37 10.97
C LEU A 36 16.91 10.83 11.15
N LYS A 37 17.92 11.70 11.26
CA LYS A 37 19.35 11.33 11.38
C LYS A 37 19.68 10.35 12.51
N SER A 38 18.72 10.08 13.40
CA SER A 38 18.80 9.23 14.60
C SER A 38 18.44 7.76 14.39
N GLY A 39 18.19 7.29 13.16
CA GLY A 39 17.68 5.93 12.93
C GLY A 39 16.18 5.81 13.17
N GLU A 40 15.45 6.91 13.07
CA GLU A 40 14.00 6.97 13.15
C GLU A 40 13.40 7.22 11.77
N PHE A 41 12.17 6.75 11.57
CA PHE A 41 11.39 6.92 10.35
C PHE A 41 9.98 7.38 10.70
N PHE A 42 9.41 8.22 9.87
CA PHE A 42 8.06 8.71 10.04
C PHE A 42 7.26 8.50 8.75
N ALA A 43 6.06 7.93 8.87
CA ALA A 43 5.09 7.82 7.79
C ALA A 43 3.75 8.43 8.22
N HIS A 44 2.96 8.86 7.26
CA HIS A 44 1.61 9.35 7.50
C HIS A 44 0.65 8.91 6.40
N LYS A 45 -0.62 8.72 6.78
CA LYS A 45 -1.71 8.39 5.87
C LYS A 45 -2.99 9.11 6.31
N VAL A 46 -3.85 9.37 5.36
CA VAL A 46 -5.22 9.78 5.60
C VAL A 46 -6.16 8.86 4.84
N MET A 47 -7.27 8.52 5.45
CA MET A 47 -8.37 7.78 4.83
C MET A 47 -9.67 8.55 5.05
N SER A 48 -10.45 8.71 4.00
CA SER A 48 -11.68 9.49 4.00
C SER A 48 -12.86 8.62 3.56
N GLU A 49 -13.96 8.71 4.30
CA GLU A 49 -15.21 8.05 3.93
C GLU A 49 -15.69 8.49 2.55
N GLY A 50 -16.17 7.54 1.75
CA GLY A 50 -16.62 7.74 0.38
C GLY A 50 -15.49 7.87 -0.66
N VAL A 51 -14.20 7.84 -0.20
CA VAL A 51 -13.02 7.85 -1.07
C VAL A 51 -12.21 6.56 -0.86
N ASP A 52 -11.76 6.32 0.38
CA ASP A 52 -10.89 5.19 0.71
C ASP A 52 -11.66 4.01 1.33
N PHE A 53 -12.85 4.24 1.83
CA PHE A 53 -13.72 3.21 2.39
C PHE A 53 -15.20 3.64 2.37
N ASP A 54 -16.10 2.65 2.43
CA ASP A 54 -17.52 2.86 2.57
C ASP A 54 -18.05 2.08 3.78
N LEU A 55 -18.73 2.76 4.72
CA LEU A 55 -19.22 2.17 5.96
C LEU A 55 -20.40 1.21 5.77
N VAL A 56 -21.01 1.17 4.59
CA VAL A 56 -22.06 0.20 4.26
C VAL A 56 -21.52 -1.23 4.32
N TYR A 57 -20.25 -1.43 3.96
CA TYR A 57 -19.62 -2.76 3.90
C TYR A 57 -18.26 -2.86 4.61
N ASN A 58 -17.74 -1.77 5.20
CA ASN A 58 -16.55 -1.83 6.05
C ASN A 58 -16.95 -1.75 7.53
N PRO A 59 -17.00 -2.87 8.27
CA PRO A 59 -17.22 -2.85 9.71
C PRO A 59 -16.15 -2.00 10.41
N LEU A 60 -16.55 -1.16 11.36
CA LEU A 60 -15.67 -0.19 12.00
C LEU A 60 -14.41 -0.82 12.61
N ARG A 61 -14.54 -2.00 13.22
CA ARG A 61 -13.41 -2.72 13.80
C ARG A 61 -12.38 -3.15 12.75
N HIS A 62 -12.85 -3.67 11.61
CA HIS A 62 -11.97 -4.05 10.49
C HIS A 62 -11.33 -2.81 9.86
N LEU A 63 -12.10 -1.73 9.70
CA LEU A 63 -11.61 -0.47 9.19
C LEU A 63 -10.50 0.10 10.07
N GLY A 64 -10.67 0.07 11.39
CA GLY A 64 -9.64 0.52 12.34
C GLY A 64 -8.34 -0.30 12.22
N TYR A 65 -8.45 -1.62 12.14
CA TYR A 65 -7.31 -2.51 11.92
C TYR A 65 -6.60 -2.20 10.59
N LYS A 66 -7.35 -2.15 9.50
CA LYS A 66 -6.87 -1.84 8.15
C LYS A 66 -6.18 -0.48 8.08
N ALA A 67 -6.74 0.55 8.73
CA ALA A 67 -6.17 1.90 8.75
C ALA A 67 -4.78 1.91 9.39
N VAL A 68 -4.59 1.18 10.49
CA VAL A 68 -3.27 1.04 11.12
C VAL A 68 -2.29 0.32 10.21
N LEU A 69 -2.68 -0.77 9.56
CA LEU A 69 -1.81 -1.46 8.60
C LEU A 69 -1.41 -0.58 7.43
N ASN A 70 -2.31 0.32 6.97
CA ASN A 70 -2.03 1.25 5.87
C ASN A 70 -0.82 2.15 6.15
N VAL A 71 -0.63 2.60 7.37
CA VAL A 71 0.52 3.42 7.75
C VAL A 71 1.72 2.59 8.20
N LEU A 72 1.51 1.45 8.88
CA LEU A 72 2.59 0.57 9.31
C LEU A 72 3.30 -0.09 8.13
N GLY A 73 2.58 -0.39 7.06
CA GLY A 73 3.18 -0.92 5.83
C GLY A 73 4.27 -0.02 5.25
N GLU A 74 4.11 1.31 5.32
CA GLU A 74 5.15 2.26 4.90
C GLU A 74 6.39 2.17 5.80
N VAL A 75 6.20 1.95 7.11
CA VAL A 75 7.30 1.77 8.06
C VAL A 75 8.08 0.48 7.76
N TYR A 76 7.36 -0.62 7.47
CA TYR A 76 7.98 -1.89 7.06
C TYR A 76 8.65 -1.80 5.70
N ALA A 77 8.03 -1.13 4.73
CA ALA A 77 8.61 -0.92 3.40
C ALA A 77 9.93 -0.14 3.47
N ALA A 78 10.01 0.84 4.36
CA ALA A 78 11.26 1.55 4.65
C ALA A 78 12.27 0.72 5.47
N PHE A 79 11.91 -0.50 5.88
CA PHE A 79 12.67 -1.44 6.69
C PHE A 79 12.96 -0.94 8.10
N TYR A 80 11.94 -0.32 8.72
CA TYR A 80 11.96 0.12 10.12
C TYR A 80 10.92 -0.65 10.94
N ARG A 81 11.21 -0.85 12.24
CA ARG A 81 10.27 -1.47 13.18
C ARG A 81 9.28 -0.41 13.70
N PRO A 82 7.97 -0.66 13.62
CA PRO A 82 6.99 0.23 14.24
C PRO A 82 7.26 0.44 15.72
N ARG A 83 7.01 1.66 16.21
CA ARG A 83 7.20 2.03 17.61
C ARG A 83 6.01 2.79 18.18
N ALA A 84 5.57 3.85 17.49
CA ALA A 84 4.50 4.70 17.97
C ALA A 84 3.51 5.04 16.84
N LEU A 85 2.26 5.28 17.22
CA LEU A 85 1.20 5.76 16.33
C LEU A 85 0.55 7.02 16.92
N SER A 86 0.31 7.99 16.06
CA SER A 86 -0.53 9.16 16.33
C SER A 86 -1.78 9.06 15.46
N VAL A 87 -2.95 9.15 16.08
CA VAL A 87 -4.25 9.01 15.43
C VAL A 87 -5.06 10.29 15.64
N VAL A 88 -5.58 10.84 14.56
CA VAL A 88 -6.55 11.95 14.58
C VAL A 88 -7.79 11.49 13.82
N LEU A 89 -8.94 11.50 14.51
CA LEU A 89 -10.24 11.15 13.91
C LEU A 89 -11.09 12.40 13.73
N GLY A 90 -11.52 12.65 12.50
CA GLY A 90 -12.58 13.61 12.19
C GLY A 90 -13.93 12.88 12.21
N ILE A 91 -14.83 13.24 13.14
CA ILE A 91 -16.05 12.51 13.44
C ILE A 91 -17.26 13.42 13.23
N SER A 92 -18.19 13.02 12.38
CA SER A 92 -19.45 13.71 12.19
C SER A 92 -20.47 13.34 13.28
N ALA A 93 -21.51 14.20 13.44
CA ALA A 93 -22.54 14.04 14.46
C ALA A 93 -23.38 12.75 14.36
N ARG A 94 -23.22 11.96 13.31
CA ARG A 94 -23.92 10.66 13.16
C ARG A 94 -23.28 9.52 13.96
N PHE A 95 -22.04 9.70 14.44
CA PHE A 95 -21.33 8.67 15.22
C PHE A 95 -21.55 8.86 16.71
N CYS A 96 -21.73 7.76 17.41
CA CYS A 96 -21.75 7.72 18.87
C CYS A 96 -20.41 7.23 19.43
N LEU A 97 -20.26 7.23 20.75
CA LEU A 97 -19.04 6.78 21.42
C LEU A 97 -18.74 5.30 21.13
N GLU A 98 -19.78 4.48 21.04
CA GLU A 98 -19.69 3.04 20.79
C GLU A 98 -19.10 2.75 19.39
N ASP A 99 -19.51 3.53 18.38
CA ASP A 99 -18.96 3.42 17.02
C ASP A 99 -17.47 3.73 17.02
N VAL A 100 -17.08 4.82 17.67
CA VAL A 100 -15.67 5.20 17.79
C VAL A 100 -14.86 4.19 18.60
N ALA A 101 -15.47 3.62 19.65
CA ALA A 101 -14.84 2.57 20.46
C ALA A 101 -14.60 1.28 19.65
N GLU A 102 -15.53 0.92 18.77
CA GLU A 102 -15.37 -0.24 17.88
C GLU A 102 -14.22 -0.02 16.87
N LEU A 103 -14.15 1.16 16.22
CA LEU A 103 -13.05 1.57 15.35
C LEU A 103 -11.72 1.52 16.10
N TRP A 104 -11.68 2.14 17.27
CA TRP A 104 -10.49 2.18 18.12
C TRP A 104 -10.02 0.80 18.57
N ALA A 105 -10.94 -0.11 18.89
CA ALA A 105 -10.62 -1.49 19.25
C ALA A 105 -9.88 -2.21 18.11
N GLY A 106 -10.27 -1.97 16.86
CA GLY A 106 -9.54 -2.46 15.69
C GLY A 106 -8.13 -1.89 15.57
N MET A 107 -7.99 -0.58 15.77
CA MET A 107 -6.68 0.10 15.76
C MET A 107 -5.74 -0.45 16.83
N VAL A 108 -6.25 -0.62 18.06
CA VAL A 108 -5.47 -1.18 19.19
C VAL A 108 -5.07 -2.64 18.92
N ALA A 109 -5.93 -3.43 18.28
CA ALA A 109 -5.62 -4.81 17.92
C ALA A 109 -4.41 -4.88 16.98
N ALA A 110 -4.44 -4.10 15.88
CA ALA A 110 -3.32 -4.02 14.94
C ALA A 110 -2.04 -3.47 15.61
N ALA A 111 -2.16 -2.41 16.42
CA ALA A 111 -1.03 -1.84 17.13
C ALA A 111 -0.32 -2.86 18.05
N ARG A 112 -1.10 -3.69 18.77
CA ARG A 112 -0.58 -4.76 19.64
C ARG A 112 0.11 -5.87 18.85
N GLU A 113 -0.51 -6.31 17.76
CA GLU A 113 0.06 -7.34 16.88
C GLU A 113 1.41 -6.92 16.31
N HIS A 114 1.53 -5.65 15.96
CA HIS A 114 2.76 -5.07 15.39
C HIS A 114 3.71 -4.47 16.44
N SER A 115 3.51 -4.80 17.73
CA SER A 115 4.39 -4.39 18.84
C SER A 115 4.57 -2.87 18.98
N VAL A 116 3.56 -2.10 18.58
CA VAL A 116 3.54 -0.64 18.81
C VAL A 116 3.39 -0.39 20.32
N THR A 117 4.29 0.42 20.87
CA THR A 117 4.36 0.68 22.32
C THR A 117 3.67 1.95 22.76
N GLU A 118 3.49 2.91 21.84
CA GLU A 118 2.93 4.21 22.14
C GLU A 118 1.79 4.56 21.16
N LEU A 119 0.65 5.01 21.72
CA LEU A 119 -0.52 5.43 20.98
C LEU A 119 -0.99 6.78 21.47
N SER A 120 -1.32 7.69 20.56
CA SER A 120 -2.05 8.92 20.87
C SER A 120 -3.32 9.01 20.04
N LEU A 121 -4.36 9.63 20.58
CA LEU A 121 -5.66 9.83 19.93
C LEU A 121 -6.14 11.25 20.14
N GLU A 122 -6.55 11.88 19.05
CA GLU A 122 -7.27 13.17 19.08
C GLU A 122 -8.58 13.03 18.28
N LEU A 123 -9.64 13.64 18.80
CA LEU A 123 -10.97 13.63 18.18
C LEU A 123 -11.34 15.05 17.74
N ASN A 124 -11.65 15.22 16.47
CA ASN A 124 -12.05 16.49 15.88
C ASN A 124 -13.46 16.39 15.26
N PRO A 125 -14.26 17.44 15.30
CA PRO A 125 -15.53 17.46 14.58
C PRO A 125 -15.29 17.43 13.07
N SER A 126 -16.16 16.70 12.35
CA SER A 126 -16.19 16.64 10.88
C SER A 126 -17.61 16.92 10.39
N VAL A 127 -17.74 17.57 9.24
CA VAL A 127 -19.04 17.73 8.55
C VAL A 127 -19.28 16.64 7.51
N ASN A 128 -18.22 15.97 7.04
CA ASN A 128 -18.23 15.06 5.89
C ASN A 128 -17.99 13.59 6.30
N GLY A 129 -18.64 13.12 7.37
CA GLY A 129 -18.50 11.71 7.77
C GLY A 129 -17.27 11.43 8.63
N LEU A 130 -16.61 10.29 8.39
CA LEU A 130 -15.44 9.84 9.12
C LEU A 130 -14.17 10.11 8.28
N SER A 131 -13.19 10.75 8.91
CA SER A 131 -11.83 10.82 8.39
C SER A 131 -10.84 10.27 9.42
N ILE A 132 -9.85 9.50 8.95
CA ILE A 132 -8.85 8.83 9.78
C ILE A 132 -7.48 9.30 9.31
N SER A 133 -6.80 10.10 10.13
CA SER A 133 -5.42 10.51 9.87
C SER A 133 -4.49 9.78 10.83
N LEU A 134 -3.44 9.18 10.30
CA LEU A 134 -2.49 8.35 11.05
C LEU A 134 -1.06 8.79 10.77
N GLY A 135 -0.29 8.96 11.83
CA GLY A 135 1.16 9.07 11.79
C GLY A 135 1.78 7.84 12.45
N ALA A 136 2.79 7.24 11.82
CA ALA A 136 3.53 6.12 12.38
C ALA A 136 5.01 6.47 12.51
N PHE A 137 5.59 6.12 13.64
CA PHE A 137 7.02 6.25 13.89
C PHE A 137 7.65 4.88 13.97
N GLY A 138 8.74 4.69 13.24
CA GLY A 138 9.56 3.50 13.25
C GLY A 138 10.97 3.79 13.71
N SER A 139 11.65 2.76 14.20
CA SER A 139 13.06 2.84 14.55
C SER A 139 13.83 1.66 13.97
N GLN A 140 15.11 1.87 13.68
CA GLN A 140 16.01 0.82 13.24
C GLN A 140 17.40 1.00 13.86
N LYS A 141 18.07 -0.11 14.12
CA LYS A 141 19.45 -0.10 14.66
C LYS A 141 20.41 0.49 13.63
N LYS A 142 21.29 1.38 14.08
CA LYS A 142 22.30 2.02 13.21
C LYS A 142 23.09 0.98 12.39
N LYS A 143 23.50 -0.14 13.01
CA LYS A 143 24.20 -1.23 12.31
C LYS A 143 23.44 -1.76 11.08
N VAL A 144 22.11 -1.86 11.15
CA VAL A 144 21.28 -2.32 10.03
C VAL A 144 21.24 -1.25 8.92
N LEU A 145 21.09 0.01 9.32
CA LEU A 145 21.05 1.14 8.37
C LEU A 145 22.41 1.30 7.66
N ASP A 146 23.52 1.18 8.38
CA ASP A 146 24.88 1.23 7.82
C ASP A 146 25.17 0.04 6.87
N ALA A 147 24.50 -1.11 7.08
CA ALA A 147 24.62 -2.30 6.24
C ALA A 147 23.69 -2.28 5.00
N ARG A 148 22.79 -1.28 4.88
CA ARG A 148 21.88 -1.18 3.74
C ARG A 148 22.66 -0.96 2.44
N PRO A 149 22.53 -1.87 1.45
CA PRO A 149 23.21 -1.68 0.17
C PRO A 149 22.61 -0.51 -0.61
N GLN A 150 23.39 0.10 -1.48
CA GLN A 150 22.87 1.03 -2.48
C GLN A 150 22.14 0.25 -3.57
N PRO A 151 20.95 0.69 -4.03
CA PRO A 151 20.25 0.07 -5.14
C PRO A 151 21.13 0.04 -6.40
N ARG A 152 21.09 -1.08 -7.13
CA ARG A 152 21.88 -1.28 -8.36
C ARG A 152 21.02 -1.91 -9.44
N SER A 153 21.39 -1.66 -10.69
CA SER A 153 20.86 -2.43 -11.81
C SER A 153 21.09 -3.92 -11.59
N MET A 154 20.11 -4.75 -11.91
CA MET A 154 19.99 -6.19 -11.65
C MET A 154 19.64 -6.57 -10.20
N ASP A 155 19.46 -5.63 -9.25
CA ASP A 155 18.83 -5.97 -7.98
C ASP A 155 17.41 -6.52 -8.22
N LEU A 156 17.06 -7.58 -7.51
CA LEU A 156 15.80 -8.26 -7.65
C LEU A 156 14.67 -7.42 -7.06
N ILE A 157 13.53 -7.38 -7.72
CA ILE A 157 12.28 -6.81 -7.18
C ILE A 157 11.44 -7.96 -6.66
N CYS A 158 11.15 -7.95 -5.36
CA CYS A 158 10.47 -9.01 -4.64
C CYS A 158 9.16 -8.48 -4.05
N LEU A 159 8.07 -9.23 -4.20
CA LEU A 159 6.72 -8.87 -3.75
C LEU A 159 6.19 -9.89 -2.73
N SER A 160 5.60 -9.41 -1.63
CA SER A 160 4.98 -10.26 -0.61
C SER A 160 3.56 -10.67 -1.00
N GLY A 161 3.37 -11.92 -1.42
CA GLY A 161 2.04 -12.49 -1.66
C GLY A 161 1.28 -11.94 -2.87
N ASN A 162 0.03 -12.37 -3.02
CA ASN A 162 -0.80 -12.09 -4.19
C ASN A 162 -1.31 -10.65 -4.24
N VAL A 163 -1.48 -10.12 -5.45
CA VAL A 163 -2.04 -8.79 -5.73
C VAL A 163 -3.31 -8.87 -6.58
N GLY A 164 -4.12 -7.80 -6.55
CA GLY A 164 -5.38 -7.65 -7.27
C GLY A 164 -6.60 -8.26 -6.56
N ALA A 165 -6.40 -9.10 -5.56
CA ALA A 165 -7.49 -9.79 -4.86
C ALA A 165 -8.35 -8.83 -4.03
N ALA A 166 -7.77 -7.84 -3.38
CA ALA A 166 -8.49 -6.84 -2.59
C ALA A 166 -9.42 -6.01 -3.47
N TYR A 167 -8.95 -5.58 -4.63
CA TYR A 167 -9.76 -4.84 -5.60
C TYR A 167 -10.97 -5.67 -6.09
N MET A 168 -10.77 -6.96 -6.36
CA MET A 168 -11.87 -7.86 -6.71
C MET A 168 -12.87 -8.03 -5.56
N GLY A 169 -12.39 -8.09 -4.31
CA GLY A 169 -13.24 -8.12 -3.12
C GLY A 169 -14.09 -6.85 -2.98
N GLN A 170 -13.52 -5.69 -3.25
CA GLN A 170 -14.25 -4.42 -3.27
C GLN A 170 -15.36 -4.43 -4.34
N HIS A 171 -15.08 -4.91 -5.54
CA HIS A 171 -16.08 -5.01 -6.60
C HIS A 171 -17.28 -5.89 -6.22
N VAL A 172 -17.05 -6.99 -5.51
CA VAL A 172 -18.16 -7.81 -4.98
C VAL A 172 -19.02 -6.99 -4.02
N LEU A 173 -18.39 -6.28 -3.07
CA LEU A 173 -19.12 -5.49 -2.06
C LEU A 173 -19.89 -4.31 -2.69
N GLU A 174 -19.32 -3.62 -3.66
CA GLU A 174 -20.00 -2.55 -4.39
C GLU A 174 -21.18 -3.06 -5.21
N ARG A 175 -21.06 -4.22 -5.86
CA ARG A 175 -22.14 -4.88 -6.58
C ARG A 175 -23.30 -5.24 -5.63
N GLU A 176 -22.98 -5.86 -4.51
CA GLU A 176 -24.00 -6.25 -3.52
C GLU A 176 -24.66 -5.00 -2.90
N LYS A 177 -23.91 -3.97 -2.55
CA LYS A 177 -24.46 -2.69 -2.09
C LYS A 177 -25.46 -2.11 -3.09
N SER A 178 -25.11 -2.08 -4.37
CA SER A 178 -25.98 -1.57 -5.43
C SER A 178 -27.30 -2.36 -5.53
N SER A 179 -27.23 -3.68 -5.30
CA SER A 179 -28.41 -4.55 -5.29
C SER A 179 -29.32 -4.32 -4.08
N PHE A 180 -28.77 -3.94 -2.93
CA PHE A 180 -29.52 -3.66 -1.70
C PHE A 180 -30.27 -2.34 -1.73
N VAL A 181 -29.67 -1.29 -2.29
CA VAL A 181 -30.27 0.05 -2.35
C VAL A 181 -31.57 0.06 -3.17
N GLY A 182 -31.79 -0.91 -4.05
CA GLY A 182 -32.95 -0.99 -4.94
C GLY A 182 -34.14 -1.82 -4.43
N SER A 183 -34.05 -2.57 -3.31
CA SER A 183 -35.10 -3.50 -2.90
C SER A 183 -35.21 -3.66 -1.40
N PRO A 184 -36.36 -3.23 -0.79
CA PRO A 184 -36.65 -3.44 0.66
C PRO A 184 -36.76 -4.92 1.06
N GLN A 185 -36.83 -5.84 0.09
CA GLN A 185 -36.97 -7.28 0.28
C GLN A 185 -35.77 -8.08 -0.11
N ALA A 186 -34.62 -7.42 -0.32
CA ALA A 186 -33.37 -8.10 -0.72
C ALA A 186 -32.95 -9.13 0.35
N LYS A 187 -32.81 -10.39 -0.07
CA LYS A 187 -32.21 -11.43 0.78
C LYS A 187 -30.74 -11.12 0.99
N GLN A 188 -30.25 -11.45 2.19
CA GLN A 188 -28.82 -11.34 2.46
C GLN A 188 -28.05 -12.14 1.40
N PRO A 189 -27.05 -11.54 0.71
CA PRO A 189 -26.32 -12.21 -0.34
C PRO A 189 -25.51 -13.40 0.19
N ASP A 190 -25.41 -14.46 -0.58
CA ASP A 190 -24.47 -15.54 -0.30
C ASP A 190 -23.07 -15.15 -0.79
N LEU A 191 -22.25 -14.74 0.14
CA LEU A 191 -20.84 -14.33 -0.10
C LEU A 191 -19.84 -15.49 0.08
N SER A 192 -20.32 -16.71 0.30
CA SER A 192 -19.46 -17.87 0.60
C SER A 192 -18.42 -18.17 -0.50
N LYS A 193 -18.79 -17.93 -1.76
CA LYS A 193 -17.92 -18.08 -2.93
C LYS A 193 -16.73 -17.09 -2.93
N TYR A 194 -16.89 -15.92 -2.32
CA TYR A 194 -15.94 -14.82 -2.41
C TYR A 194 -15.09 -14.63 -1.15
N LYS A 195 -15.12 -15.57 -0.21
CA LYS A 195 -14.45 -15.45 1.11
C LYS A 195 -12.99 -14.98 1.02
N TYR A 196 -12.22 -15.54 0.08
CA TYR A 196 -10.82 -15.19 -0.06
C TYR A 196 -10.64 -13.72 -0.44
N ILE A 197 -11.24 -13.28 -1.55
CA ILE A 197 -11.08 -11.90 -2.05
C ILE A 197 -11.68 -10.87 -1.10
N LEU A 198 -12.78 -11.21 -0.41
CA LEU A 198 -13.36 -10.36 0.63
C LEU A 198 -12.43 -10.22 1.84
N ALA A 199 -11.79 -11.32 2.26
CA ALA A 199 -10.81 -11.27 3.34
C ALA A 199 -9.61 -10.39 2.96
N GLN A 200 -9.12 -10.47 1.71
CA GLN A 200 -8.00 -9.63 1.24
C GLN A 200 -8.35 -8.12 1.30
N TYR A 201 -9.60 -7.76 1.03
CA TYR A 201 -10.05 -6.36 1.11
C TYR A 201 -10.34 -5.89 2.53
N LEU A 202 -11.12 -6.68 3.31
CA LEU A 202 -11.60 -6.28 4.63
C LEU A 202 -10.59 -6.49 5.75
N CYS A 203 -9.74 -7.51 5.62
CA CYS A 203 -8.78 -7.94 6.64
C CYS A 203 -7.41 -8.20 5.99
N PRO A 204 -6.76 -7.17 5.40
CA PRO A 204 -5.43 -7.36 4.85
C PRO A 204 -4.42 -7.78 5.93
N GLU A 205 -3.36 -8.47 5.51
CA GLU A 205 -2.31 -8.93 6.41
C GLU A 205 -0.96 -8.35 6.01
N VAL A 206 -0.24 -7.82 6.98
CA VAL A 206 1.18 -7.48 6.90
C VAL A 206 1.91 -8.26 7.99
N GLN A 207 2.93 -9.01 7.65
CA GLN A 207 3.64 -9.84 8.62
C GLN A 207 4.49 -8.99 9.57
N ALA A 208 4.16 -9.00 10.85
CA ALA A 208 4.86 -8.23 11.88
C ALA A 208 6.34 -8.60 12.04
N ASN A 209 6.71 -9.86 11.72
CA ASN A 209 8.08 -10.36 11.81
C ASN A 209 8.92 -10.21 10.54
N THR A 210 8.41 -9.48 9.53
CA THR A 210 9.10 -9.30 8.23
C THR A 210 10.57 -8.91 8.40
N ILE A 211 10.85 -7.88 9.21
CA ILE A 211 12.22 -7.39 9.40
C ILE A 211 13.11 -8.44 10.08
N ASP A 212 12.58 -9.15 11.06
CA ASP A 212 13.34 -10.19 11.77
C ASP A 212 13.72 -11.33 10.83
N ARG A 213 12.78 -11.81 10.02
CA ARG A 213 13.02 -12.86 9.02
C ARG A 213 14.12 -12.50 8.02
N PHE A 214 14.12 -11.26 7.53
CA PHE A 214 15.16 -10.79 6.61
C PHE A 214 16.52 -10.68 7.31
N LEU A 215 16.56 -10.14 8.53
CA LEU A 215 17.81 -9.99 9.31
C LEU A 215 18.39 -11.34 9.78
N GLU A 216 17.56 -12.33 10.06
CA GLU A 216 18.00 -13.71 10.38
C GLU A 216 18.76 -14.34 9.20
N GLN A 217 18.48 -13.92 7.98
CA GLN A 217 19.15 -14.36 6.76
C GLN A 217 20.25 -13.38 6.29
N ASP A 218 20.62 -12.42 7.13
CA ASP A 218 21.58 -11.37 6.80
C ASP A 218 21.23 -10.62 5.50
N ILE A 219 19.92 -10.41 5.26
CA ILE A 219 19.40 -9.65 4.13
C ILE A 219 18.91 -8.29 4.63
N VAL A 220 19.43 -7.21 4.04
CA VAL A 220 18.91 -5.86 4.18
C VAL A 220 18.48 -5.38 2.80
N PRO A 221 17.20 -5.08 2.56
CA PRO A 221 16.73 -4.54 1.29
C PRO A 221 17.39 -3.21 0.96
N SER A 222 17.73 -2.99 -0.32
CA SER A 222 18.30 -1.72 -0.78
C SER A 222 17.26 -0.61 -0.83
N ALA A 223 15.99 -0.95 -1.19
CA ALA A 223 14.83 -0.04 -1.17
C ALA A 223 13.56 -0.85 -0.94
N GLY A 224 12.45 -0.16 -0.68
CA GLY A 224 11.14 -0.79 -0.56
C GLY A 224 10.00 0.20 -0.69
N GLU A 225 8.84 -0.32 -1.10
CA GLU A 225 7.58 0.40 -1.26
C GLU A 225 6.41 -0.42 -0.74
N PHE A 226 5.34 0.25 -0.33
CA PHE A 226 4.12 -0.39 0.13
C PHE A 226 3.03 -0.30 -0.93
N VAL A 227 2.52 -1.45 -1.37
CA VAL A 227 1.55 -1.57 -2.46
C VAL A 227 0.14 -1.38 -1.91
N THR A 228 -0.39 -0.17 -2.02
CA THR A 228 -1.76 0.19 -1.60
C THR A 228 -2.61 0.81 -2.70
N LYS A 229 -1.99 1.25 -3.80
CA LYS A 229 -2.67 1.91 -4.93
C LYS A 229 -2.37 1.21 -6.25
N GLY A 230 -2.19 -0.11 -6.19
CA GLY A 230 -1.81 -0.94 -7.31
C GLY A 230 -0.29 -1.06 -7.51
N LEU A 231 0.10 -2.11 -8.20
CA LEU A 231 1.51 -2.44 -8.42
C LEU A 231 2.20 -1.40 -9.32
N ALA A 232 1.48 -0.81 -10.28
CA ALA A 232 2.05 0.19 -11.20
C ALA A 232 2.57 1.43 -10.45
N GLU A 233 1.77 1.98 -9.51
CA GLU A 233 2.20 3.12 -8.70
C GLU A 233 3.39 2.75 -7.80
N ALA A 234 3.36 1.59 -7.16
CA ALA A 234 4.45 1.15 -6.28
C ALA A 234 5.78 0.98 -7.04
N VAL A 235 5.75 0.39 -8.25
CA VAL A 235 6.94 0.25 -9.10
C VAL A 235 7.49 1.61 -9.53
N LYS A 236 6.64 2.56 -9.89
CA LYS A 236 7.08 3.91 -10.24
C LYS A 236 7.68 4.67 -9.06
N ARG A 237 7.07 4.55 -7.87
CA ARG A 237 7.63 5.14 -6.65
C ARG A 237 8.99 4.53 -6.31
N LEU A 238 9.11 3.21 -6.44
CA LEU A 238 10.38 2.49 -6.25
C LEU A 238 11.45 2.99 -7.25
N SER A 239 11.09 3.14 -8.51
CA SER A 239 11.95 3.70 -9.56
C SER A 239 12.41 5.12 -9.21
N ALA A 240 11.48 6.00 -8.82
CA ALA A 240 11.80 7.37 -8.42
C ALA A 240 12.71 7.41 -7.17
N ALA A 241 12.44 6.56 -6.18
CA ALA A 241 13.24 6.50 -4.94
C ALA A 241 14.65 5.96 -5.15
N THR A 242 14.84 5.05 -6.11
CA THR A 242 16.16 4.45 -6.42
C THR A 242 16.94 5.20 -7.49
N GLY A 243 16.26 6.02 -8.30
CA GLY A 243 16.81 6.64 -9.49
C GLY A 243 17.13 5.66 -10.63
N LEU A 244 16.54 4.45 -10.59
CA LEU A 244 16.75 3.35 -11.53
C LEU A 244 15.45 2.99 -12.26
N GLY A 245 15.55 2.37 -13.42
CA GLY A 245 14.41 1.76 -14.10
C GLY A 245 14.00 0.43 -13.44
N ALA A 246 12.85 -0.11 -13.84
CA ALA A 246 12.34 -1.38 -13.33
C ALA A 246 11.74 -2.22 -14.47
N LYS A 247 12.05 -3.51 -14.51
CA LYS A 247 11.40 -4.50 -15.39
C LYS A 247 10.62 -5.48 -14.52
N ILE A 248 9.31 -5.58 -14.77
CA ILE A 248 8.39 -6.50 -14.08
C ILE A 248 7.91 -7.54 -15.08
N TYR A 249 8.11 -8.82 -14.75
CA TYR A 249 7.69 -9.94 -15.59
C TYR A 249 6.26 -10.33 -15.29
N VAL A 250 5.38 -10.23 -16.27
CA VAL A 250 3.94 -10.48 -16.15
C VAL A 250 3.66 -11.89 -15.61
N ASP A 251 4.39 -12.91 -16.07
CA ASP A 251 4.26 -14.30 -15.65
C ASP A 251 4.81 -14.59 -14.24
N LYS A 252 5.50 -13.65 -13.63
CA LYS A 252 6.05 -13.75 -12.27
C LYS A 252 5.22 -13.01 -11.22
N ILE A 253 4.22 -12.22 -11.64
CA ILE A 253 3.36 -11.54 -10.68
C ILE A 253 2.46 -12.55 -9.99
N PRO A 254 2.49 -12.68 -8.65
CA PRO A 254 1.64 -13.63 -7.95
C PRO A 254 0.19 -13.16 -7.94
N ILE A 255 -0.67 -13.91 -8.61
CA ILE A 255 -2.11 -13.65 -8.71
C ILE A 255 -2.84 -14.93 -8.31
N SER A 256 -3.83 -14.83 -7.40
CA SER A 256 -4.59 -15.99 -6.98
C SER A 256 -5.60 -16.43 -8.04
N SER A 257 -5.92 -17.74 -8.08
CA SER A 257 -6.99 -18.26 -8.95
C SER A 257 -8.33 -17.55 -8.70
N HIS A 258 -8.66 -17.24 -7.44
CA HIS A 258 -9.88 -16.50 -7.09
C HIS A 258 -9.92 -15.08 -7.71
N THR A 259 -8.77 -14.45 -7.93
CA THR A 259 -8.69 -13.15 -8.61
C THR A 259 -9.01 -13.33 -10.10
N PHE A 260 -8.48 -14.36 -10.75
CA PHE A 260 -8.81 -14.71 -12.13
C PHE A 260 -10.28 -15.06 -12.30
N ASP A 261 -10.83 -15.93 -11.43
CA ASP A 261 -12.23 -16.35 -11.46
C ASP A 261 -13.18 -15.13 -11.37
N MET A 262 -12.87 -14.18 -10.48
CA MET A 262 -13.68 -12.97 -10.33
C MET A 262 -13.50 -12.02 -11.52
N ALA A 263 -12.30 -11.87 -12.05
CA ALA A 263 -12.04 -11.06 -13.24
C ALA A 263 -12.85 -11.55 -14.44
N GLU A 264 -12.89 -12.89 -14.65
CA GLU A 264 -13.70 -13.54 -15.69
C GLU A 264 -15.21 -13.28 -15.44
N GLU A 265 -15.69 -13.42 -14.20
CA GLU A 265 -17.09 -13.21 -13.82
C GLU A 265 -17.58 -11.79 -14.17
N ILE A 266 -16.74 -10.77 -13.98
CA ILE A 266 -17.10 -9.37 -14.27
C ILE A 266 -16.60 -8.89 -15.63
N ASN A 267 -16.04 -9.78 -16.46
CA ASN A 267 -15.46 -9.48 -17.75
C ASN A 267 -14.43 -8.33 -17.71
N MET A 268 -13.52 -8.41 -16.73
CA MET A 268 -12.42 -7.45 -16.53
C MET A 268 -11.08 -8.12 -16.84
N ASP A 269 -10.16 -7.37 -17.44
CA ASP A 269 -8.77 -7.83 -17.51
C ASP A 269 -8.15 -7.85 -16.09
N VAL A 270 -7.65 -9.01 -15.67
CA VAL A 270 -7.06 -9.22 -14.35
C VAL A 270 -5.91 -8.25 -14.07
N PHE A 271 -5.14 -7.86 -15.09
CA PHE A 271 -4.03 -6.90 -14.94
C PHE A 271 -4.51 -5.49 -14.61
N THR A 272 -5.75 -5.12 -14.94
CA THR A 272 -6.35 -3.88 -14.46
C THR A 272 -6.42 -3.85 -12.94
N ALA A 273 -6.86 -4.94 -12.31
CA ALA A 273 -6.91 -5.05 -10.86
C ALA A 273 -5.51 -5.07 -10.22
N VAL A 274 -4.56 -5.78 -10.83
CA VAL A 274 -3.19 -5.94 -10.33
C VAL A 274 -2.41 -4.63 -10.39
N LEU A 275 -2.48 -3.94 -11.52
CA LEU A 275 -1.67 -2.75 -11.78
C LEU A 275 -2.28 -1.48 -11.19
N ASN A 276 -3.61 -1.34 -11.30
CA ASN A 276 -4.32 -0.09 -10.99
C ASN A 276 -5.38 -0.26 -9.89
N GLY A 277 -5.58 -1.47 -9.38
CA GLY A 277 -6.44 -1.73 -8.24
C GLY A 277 -5.93 -1.04 -6.99
N GLY A 278 -6.21 -1.58 -5.84
CA GLY A 278 -5.70 -1.01 -4.61
C GLY A 278 -5.92 -1.95 -3.44
N ASP A 279 -5.50 -1.48 -2.27
CA ASP A 279 -5.74 -2.16 -0.99
C ASP A 279 -5.11 -3.56 -0.85
N ASP A 280 -4.10 -3.88 -1.67
CA ASP A 280 -3.42 -5.17 -1.59
C ASP A 280 -2.56 -5.32 -0.33
N TYR A 281 -2.06 -4.22 0.23
CA TYR A 281 -1.25 -4.21 1.46
C TYR A 281 -0.05 -5.16 1.37
N ARG A 282 0.72 -5.07 0.27
CA ARG A 282 1.90 -5.89 0.02
C ARG A 282 3.17 -5.06 0.14
N LEU A 283 4.24 -5.72 0.55
CA LEU A 283 5.58 -5.13 0.60
C LEU A 283 6.33 -5.47 -0.69
N LEU A 284 6.90 -4.46 -1.31
CA LEU A 284 7.76 -4.55 -2.48
C LEU A 284 9.17 -4.16 -2.04
N PHE A 285 10.13 -5.06 -2.18
CA PHE A 285 11.52 -4.82 -1.80
C PHE A 285 12.48 -5.02 -2.97
N THR A 286 13.58 -4.28 -2.94
CA THR A 286 14.73 -4.57 -3.79
C THR A 286 15.83 -5.24 -2.98
N VAL A 287 16.37 -6.34 -3.52
CA VAL A 287 17.38 -7.17 -2.86
C VAL A 287 18.52 -7.44 -3.86
N PRO A 288 19.78 -7.32 -3.45
CA PRO A 288 20.91 -7.66 -4.33
C PRO A 288 20.79 -9.06 -4.92
N ILE A 289 21.13 -9.21 -6.20
CA ILE A 289 20.97 -10.46 -6.95
C ILE A 289 21.74 -11.64 -6.34
N ASP A 290 22.84 -11.38 -5.66
CA ASP A 290 23.64 -12.40 -4.97
C ASP A 290 22.93 -13.01 -3.76
N ARG A 291 21.81 -12.42 -3.31
CA ARG A 291 20.95 -12.94 -2.25
C ARG A 291 19.79 -13.81 -2.75
N HIS A 292 19.65 -13.99 -4.06
CA HIS A 292 18.54 -14.73 -4.68
C HIS A 292 18.35 -16.14 -4.10
N GLU A 293 19.43 -16.91 -3.96
CA GLU A 293 19.35 -18.29 -3.47
C GLU A 293 18.85 -18.36 -2.02
N VAL A 294 19.36 -17.48 -1.15
CA VAL A 294 18.94 -17.41 0.25
C VAL A 294 17.49 -16.93 0.35
N LEU A 295 17.11 -15.91 -0.41
CA LEU A 295 15.74 -15.41 -0.46
C LEU A 295 14.75 -16.52 -0.85
N SER A 296 15.02 -17.22 -1.94
CA SER A 296 14.15 -18.27 -2.49
C SER A 296 14.02 -19.48 -1.55
N ARG A 297 15.05 -19.80 -0.78
CA ARG A 297 15.04 -20.94 0.14
C ARG A 297 14.42 -20.61 1.50
N GLU A 298 14.80 -19.47 2.09
CA GLU A 298 14.49 -19.15 3.49
C GLU A 298 13.33 -18.16 3.65
N ILE A 299 13.02 -17.36 2.62
CA ILE A 299 11.98 -16.33 2.66
C ILE A 299 10.94 -16.56 1.56
N GLN A 300 10.34 -17.75 1.56
CA GLN A 300 9.38 -18.20 0.53
C GLN A 300 8.06 -17.40 0.46
N THR A 301 7.86 -16.41 1.34
CA THR A 301 6.69 -15.52 1.30
C THR A 301 6.85 -14.34 0.36
N TYR A 302 7.98 -14.25 -0.34
CA TYR A 302 8.27 -13.22 -1.34
C TYR A 302 8.58 -13.87 -2.68
N ASP A 303 7.87 -13.40 -3.71
CA ASP A 303 8.09 -13.81 -5.09
C ASP A 303 8.99 -12.78 -5.80
N VAL A 304 9.98 -13.25 -6.55
CA VAL A 304 10.79 -12.38 -7.41
C VAL A 304 9.97 -12.09 -8.68
N ILE A 305 9.49 -10.86 -8.80
CA ILE A 305 8.63 -10.44 -9.92
C ILE A 305 9.38 -9.65 -11.01
N GLY A 306 10.63 -9.25 -10.76
CA GLY A 306 11.38 -8.43 -11.70
C GLY A 306 12.75 -8.05 -11.18
N HIS A 307 13.35 -7.04 -11.80
CA HIS A 307 14.63 -6.48 -11.39
C HIS A 307 14.73 -4.98 -11.72
N LEU A 308 15.60 -4.29 -11.01
CA LEU A 308 16.00 -2.92 -11.34
C LEU A 308 16.86 -2.91 -12.60
N CYS A 309 16.73 -1.90 -13.43
CA CYS A 309 17.52 -1.71 -14.65
C CYS A 309 18.08 -0.30 -14.75
N GLN A 310 18.77 0.02 -15.84
CA GLN A 310 19.32 1.35 -16.05
C GLN A 310 18.17 2.40 -16.15
N PRO A 311 18.41 3.65 -15.72
CA PRO A 311 17.36 4.69 -15.66
C PRO A 311 16.68 4.98 -17.00
N ASP A 312 17.41 4.89 -18.10
CA ASP A 312 16.95 5.14 -19.46
C ASP A 312 15.92 4.14 -19.96
N VAL A 313 15.83 2.96 -19.35
CA VAL A 313 14.82 1.94 -19.67
C VAL A 313 13.43 2.32 -19.14
N GLY A 314 13.36 3.12 -18.06
CA GLY A 314 12.09 3.45 -17.39
C GLY A 314 11.47 2.24 -16.66
N CYS A 315 10.15 2.27 -16.48
CA CYS A 315 9.40 1.18 -15.86
C CYS A 315 8.66 0.38 -16.93
N GLN A 316 8.98 -0.90 -17.08
CA GLN A 316 8.45 -1.78 -18.13
C GLN A 316 7.79 -3.03 -17.55
N LEU A 317 6.66 -3.43 -18.13
CA LEU A 317 6.11 -4.78 -18.04
C LEU A 317 6.72 -5.61 -19.16
N VAL A 318 7.22 -6.80 -18.84
CA VAL A 318 7.76 -7.74 -19.81
C VAL A 318 6.79 -8.91 -19.95
N THR A 319 6.24 -9.10 -21.15
CA THR A 319 5.33 -10.23 -21.43
C THR A 319 6.11 -11.54 -21.60
N PRO A 320 5.46 -12.71 -21.52
CA PRO A 320 6.12 -14.01 -21.77
C PRO A 320 6.78 -14.11 -23.15
N GLU A 321 6.26 -13.38 -24.15
CA GLU A 321 6.81 -13.30 -25.51
C GLU A 321 7.98 -12.33 -25.62
N GLY A 322 8.33 -11.65 -24.52
CA GLY A 322 9.44 -10.70 -24.47
C GLY A 322 9.10 -9.26 -24.94
N ALA A 323 7.81 -8.95 -25.15
CA ALA A 323 7.41 -7.56 -25.44
C ALA A 323 7.52 -6.70 -24.18
N GLU A 324 8.05 -5.49 -24.33
CA GLU A 324 8.18 -4.51 -23.26
C GLU A 324 7.08 -3.44 -23.42
N ILE A 325 6.29 -3.26 -22.36
CA ILE A 325 5.16 -2.32 -22.29
C ILE A 325 5.42 -1.34 -21.18
N GLU A 326 5.42 -0.05 -21.48
CA GLU A 326 5.61 1.00 -20.48
C GLU A 326 4.52 0.94 -19.40
N ILE A 327 4.93 0.89 -18.13
CA ILE A 327 4.01 0.97 -16.99
C ILE A 327 3.50 2.40 -16.86
N LYS A 328 2.21 2.62 -17.16
CA LYS A 328 1.52 3.89 -16.92
C LYS A 328 0.73 3.79 -15.64
N SER A 329 0.98 4.67 -14.66
CA SER A 329 0.09 4.85 -13.51
C SER A 329 -1.04 5.80 -13.92
N LEU A 330 -2.23 5.51 -13.46
CA LEU A 330 -3.39 6.40 -13.58
C LEU A 330 -3.24 7.65 -12.71
#